data_674ddc6e5e0253513f14a8dc43cef172
#
_entry.id   674ddc6e5e0253513f14a8dc43cef172
#
_cell.length_a   1.000
_cell.length_b   1.000
_cell.length_c   1.000
_cell.angle_alpha   90.00
_cell.angle_beta   90.00
_cell.angle_gamma   90.00
#
_symmetry.space_group_name_H-M   'P 1'
#
loop_
_entity.id
_entity.type
_entity.pdbx_description
1 polymer ?
#
loop_
_entity_poly.entity_id
_entity_poly.type
_entity_poly.pdbx_seq_one_letter_code
_entity_poly.pdbx_strand_id
1 'polypeptide(L)'
;TYGDKSLPIKAGYTSPWRVLITGTMADIVESTLVTDVSDPSEMTSTDWINPAPASWIYWAYNHGSKDYKIVKEYADLAVDMKWPYLLIDWEWDVMGNGGNIDDALRYCHEHKVSPLLWYNSSTNWIGKGAPGPLYKLNTPDARRKEMTWLKEKGVAGIKVDFFKGDDVKRLANACSLPSMVQLYRADGNALIPI
;
A
#
# COMPACT_ATOMS: atom_id res chain seq x y z
N THR A 1 -20.82 -16.51 -3.36
CA THR A 1 -20.61 -15.39 -2.43
C THR A 1 -19.81 -15.87 -1.22
N TYR A 2 -18.72 -15.17 -0.90
CA TYR A 2 -17.82 -15.51 0.19
C TYR A 2 -18.04 -14.65 1.44
N GLY A 3 -19.14 -13.92 1.51
CA GLY A 3 -19.49 -13.02 2.59
C GLY A 3 -20.19 -13.72 3.75
N ASP A 4 -20.28 -13.01 4.86
CA ASP A 4 -21.06 -13.44 6.02
C ASP A 4 -22.55 -13.54 5.66
N LYS A 5 -23.19 -14.63 6.06
CA LYS A 5 -24.63 -14.85 5.78
C LYS A 5 -25.55 -13.96 6.62
N SER A 6 -25.02 -13.39 7.68
CA SER A 6 -25.75 -12.46 8.56
C SER A 6 -24.81 -11.39 9.10
N LEU A 7 -25.33 -10.19 9.19
CA LEU A 7 -24.62 -9.04 9.73
C LEU A 7 -25.34 -8.57 11.00
N PRO A 8 -24.72 -8.64 12.19
CA PRO A 8 -25.30 -8.06 13.40
C PRO A 8 -25.27 -6.53 13.29
N ILE A 9 -26.43 -5.94 13.08
CA ILE A 9 -26.58 -4.48 12.96
C ILE A 9 -27.18 -3.94 14.25
N LYS A 10 -26.51 -2.96 14.85
CA LYS A 10 -27.04 -2.21 16.01
C LYS A 10 -28.01 -1.12 15.54
N ALA A 11 -28.97 -0.78 16.38
CA ALA A 11 -29.84 0.37 16.09
C ALA A 11 -29.01 1.65 15.89
N GLY A 12 -29.35 2.43 14.88
CA GLY A 12 -28.60 3.64 14.49
C GLY A 12 -27.40 3.39 13.59
N TYR A 13 -27.17 2.15 13.13
CA TYR A 13 -26.11 1.86 12.16
C TYR A 13 -26.43 2.45 10.79
N THR A 14 -25.49 3.19 10.22
CA THR A 14 -25.52 3.65 8.83
C THR A 14 -24.63 2.74 7.99
N SER A 15 -25.18 2.13 6.95
CA SER A 15 -24.39 1.32 6.02
C SER A 15 -23.56 2.22 5.09
N PRO A 16 -22.39 1.76 4.62
CA PRO A 16 -21.70 2.44 3.54
C PRO A 16 -22.56 2.45 2.26
N TRP A 17 -22.33 3.43 1.40
CA TRP A 17 -22.95 3.50 0.09
C TRP A 17 -22.66 2.24 -0.72
N ARG A 18 -23.67 1.80 -1.45
CA ARG A 18 -23.52 0.78 -2.49
C ARG A 18 -23.83 1.43 -3.81
N VAL A 19 -22.87 1.47 -4.69
CA VAL A 19 -22.97 2.14 -5.97
C VAL A 19 -23.15 1.10 -7.08
N LEU A 20 -24.16 1.28 -7.92
CA LEU A 20 -24.38 0.49 -9.12
C LEU A 20 -24.33 1.44 -10.32
N ILE A 21 -23.36 1.23 -11.20
CA ILE A 21 -23.19 2.02 -12.43
C ILE A 21 -23.58 1.14 -13.61
N THR A 22 -24.52 1.59 -14.40
CA THR A 22 -24.99 0.90 -15.62
C THR A 22 -24.97 1.87 -16.80
N GLY A 23 -24.59 1.37 -17.96
CA GLY A 23 -24.51 2.18 -19.17
C GLY A 23 -23.58 1.57 -20.21
N THR A 24 -23.18 2.36 -21.17
CA THR A 24 -22.12 2.00 -22.12
C THR A 24 -20.77 1.94 -21.40
N MET A 25 -19.73 1.42 -22.07
CA MET A 25 -18.37 1.41 -21.53
C MET A 25 -17.89 2.84 -21.21
N ALA A 26 -18.22 3.81 -22.05
CA ALA A 26 -17.87 5.21 -21.81
C ALA A 26 -18.56 5.75 -20.56
N ASP A 27 -19.85 5.52 -20.39
CA ASP A 27 -20.59 5.95 -19.21
C ASP A 27 -20.00 5.39 -17.90
N ILE A 28 -19.57 4.12 -17.93
CA ILE A 28 -18.97 3.47 -16.75
C ILE A 28 -17.59 4.06 -16.43
N VAL A 29 -16.76 4.27 -17.45
CA VAL A 29 -15.39 4.79 -17.28
C VAL A 29 -15.38 6.26 -16.85
N GLU A 30 -16.30 7.05 -17.36
CA GLU A 30 -16.40 8.49 -17.08
C GLU A 30 -17.21 8.81 -15.81
N SER A 31 -17.86 7.80 -15.20
CA SER A 31 -18.71 8.03 -14.04
C SER A 31 -17.92 8.49 -12.83
N THR A 32 -18.34 9.59 -12.25
CA THR A 32 -17.82 10.13 -10.97
C THR A 32 -18.65 9.71 -9.76
N LEU A 33 -19.67 8.88 -9.97
CA LEU A 33 -20.68 8.56 -8.94
C LEU A 33 -20.05 8.04 -7.62
N VAL A 34 -18.96 7.27 -7.69
CA VAL A 34 -18.29 6.75 -6.49
C VAL A 34 -17.66 7.88 -5.67
N THR A 35 -17.06 8.85 -6.35
CA THR A 35 -16.45 10.02 -5.68
C THR A 35 -17.53 11.00 -5.21
N ASP A 36 -18.63 11.13 -5.94
CA ASP A 36 -19.72 12.06 -5.61
C ASP A 36 -20.47 11.69 -4.33
N VAL A 37 -20.52 10.38 -3.99
CA VAL A 37 -21.13 9.89 -2.74
C VAL A 37 -20.14 9.63 -1.63
N SER A 38 -18.86 9.89 -1.86
CA SER A 38 -17.81 9.76 -0.85
C SER A 38 -17.77 10.99 0.05
N ASP A 39 -17.29 10.81 1.28
CA ASP A 39 -17.03 11.94 2.16
C ASP A 39 -15.97 12.86 1.52
N PRO A 40 -16.05 14.17 1.74
CA PRO A 40 -15.04 15.10 1.25
C PRO A 40 -13.65 14.74 1.76
N SER A 41 -12.64 14.98 0.94
CA SER A 41 -11.25 14.77 1.36
C SER A 41 -10.90 15.69 2.55
N GLU A 42 -10.31 15.13 3.60
CA GLU A 42 -9.77 15.87 4.73
C GLU A 42 -8.36 16.44 4.46
N MET A 43 -7.83 16.19 3.25
CA MET A 43 -6.50 16.67 2.88
C MET A 43 -6.49 18.19 2.71
N THR A 44 -5.57 18.85 3.40
CA THR A 44 -5.36 20.31 3.28
C THR A 44 -4.49 20.70 2.09
N SER A 45 -3.66 19.79 1.58
CA SER A 45 -2.83 19.97 0.38
C SER A 45 -2.51 18.62 -0.24
N THR A 46 -2.39 18.59 -1.56
CA THR A 46 -1.95 17.46 -2.38
C THR A 46 -0.61 17.69 -3.05
N ASP A 47 0.09 18.80 -2.76
CA ASP A 47 1.33 19.21 -3.41
C ASP A 47 2.49 18.22 -3.23
N TRP A 48 2.39 17.37 -2.21
CA TRP A 48 3.34 16.29 -1.94
C TRP A 48 3.14 15.05 -2.80
N ILE A 49 2.00 14.94 -3.50
CA ILE A 49 1.73 13.82 -4.41
C ILE A 49 2.50 14.06 -5.71
N ASN A 50 3.46 13.20 -5.99
CA ASN A 50 4.27 13.26 -7.20
C ASN A 50 4.13 11.93 -7.99
N PRO A 51 3.13 11.80 -8.87
CA PRO A 51 2.98 10.62 -9.71
C PRO A 51 4.17 10.49 -10.66
N ALA A 52 4.88 9.37 -10.58
CA ALA A 52 6.05 9.14 -11.41
C ALA A 52 6.35 7.64 -11.51
N PRO A 53 7.15 7.19 -12.47
CA PRO A 53 7.54 5.80 -12.61
C PRO A 53 8.41 5.35 -11.43
N ALA A 54 8.34 4.03 -11.15
CA ALA A 54 9.17 3.36 -10.17
C ALA A 54 9.86 2.16 -10.80
N SER A 55 11.09 1.88 -10.42
CA SER A 55 11.70 0.59 -10.71
C SER A 55 11.07 -0.48 -9.82
N TRP A 56 10.88 -1.68 -10.36
CA TRP A 56 10.18 -2.74 -9.64
C TRP A 56 10.70 -4.12 -10.03
N ILE A 57 11.34 -4.78 -9.09
CA ILE A 57 12.02 -6.06 -9.27
C ILE A 57 11.08 -7.21 -9.68
N TYR A 58 9.84 -7.23 -9.19
CA TYR A 58 8.91 -8.34 -9.35
C TYR A 58 8.65 -8.70 -10.82
N TRP A 59 8.53 -7.73 -11.70
CA TRP A 59 8.26 -7.97 -13.11
C TRP A 59 9.36 -8.72 -13.85
N ALA A 60 10.61 -8.50 -13.45
CA ALA A 60 11.73 -9.15 -14.12
C ALA A 60 12.02 -10.55 -13.58
N TYR A 61 11.92 -10.73 -12.26
CA TYR A 61 12.35 -11.96 -11.61
C TYR A 61 11.21 -12.80 -11.02
N ASN A 62 9.99 -12.28 -11.00
CA ASN A 62 8.85 -12.88 -10.29
C ASN A 62 9.20 -13.27 -8.84
N HIS A 63 9.99 -12.44 -8.18
CA HIS A 63 10.51 -12.62 -6.83
C HIS A 63 10.23 -11.40 -5.96
N GLY A 64 10.22 -11.64 -4.65
CA GLY A 64 10.24 -10.58 -3.66
C GLY A 64 11.62 -9.92 -3.53
N SER A 65 11.72 -9.03 -2.59
CA SER A 65 12.91 -8.21 -2.34
C SER A 65 13.77 -8.74 -1.19
N LYS A 66 13.90 -10.05 -1.09
CA LYS A 66 14.73 -10.66 -0.04
C LYS A 66 16.23 -10.66 -0.34
N ASP A 67 16.62 -10.36 -1.57
CA ASP A 67 18.03 -10.27 -1.99
C ASP A 67 18.46 -8.81 -2.07
N TYR A 68 19.28 -8.37 -1.12
CA TYR A 68 19.77 -7.00 -1.05
C TYR A 68 20.54 -6.57 -2.30
N LYS A 69 21.35 -7.45 -2.91
CA LYS A 69 22.15 -7.10 -4.09
C LYS A 69 21.25 -6.76 -5.27
N ILE A 70 20.21 -7.56 -5.47
CA ILE A 70 19.24 -7.30 -6.55
C ILE A 70 18.47 -6.01 -6.27
N VAL A 71 18.06 -5.75 -5.02
CA VAL A 71 17.40 -4.48 -4.66
C VAL A 71 18.29 -3.28 -5.00
N LYS A 72 19.60 -3.37 -4.75
CA LYS A 72 20.55 -2.33 -5.16
C LYS A 72 20.59 -2.13 -6.68
N GLU A 73 20.65 -3.21 -7.47
CA GLU A 73 20.65 -3.11 -8.94
C GLU A 73 19.40 -2.37 -9.44
N TYR A 74 18.24 -2.58 -8.78
CA TYR A 74 17.02 -1.85 -9.14
C TYR A 74 16.99 -0.41 -8.63
N ALA A 75 17.70 -0.09 -7.56
CA ALA A 75 17.93 1.30 -7.17
C ALA A 75 18.83 2.00 -8.19
N ASP A 76 19.89 1.36 -8.64
CA ASP A 76 20.77 1.87 -9.70
C ASP A 76 20.03 2.07 -11.02
N LEU A 77 19.16 1.10 -11.39
CA LEU A 77 18.27 1.25 -12.55
C LEU A 77 17.37 2.48 -12.42
N ALA A 78 16.79 2.75 -11.23
CA ALA A 78 15.98 3.94 -11.02
C ALA A 78 16.80 5.22 -11.24
N VAL A 79 18.06 5.25 -10.79
CA VAL A 79 18.99 6.37 -11.02
C VAL A 79 19.25 6.57 -12.51
N ASP A 80 19.61 5.50 -13.22
CA ASP A 80 19.95 5.54 -14.65
C ASP A 80 18.77 6.01 -15.50
N MET A 81 17.56 5.53 -15.16
CA MET A 81 16.33 5.89 -15.83
C MET A 81 15.75 7.24 -15.37
N LYS A 82 16.36 7.88 -14.36
CA LYS A 82 15.84 9.09 -13.71
C LYS A 82 14.42 8.91 -13.15
N TRP A 83 14.11 7.73 -12.67
CA TRP A 83 12.85 7.46 -11.97
C TRP A 83 13.01 7.80 -10.49
N PRO A 84 12.09 8.56 -9.90
CA PRO A 84 12.22 8.99 -8.52
C PRO A 84 11.97 7.90 -7.48
N TYR A 85 11.40 6.75 -7.88
CA TYR A 85 10.97 5.72 -6.96
C TYR A 85 11.57 4.34 -7.27
N LEU A 86 11.76 3.57 -6.19
CA LEU A 86 11.97 2.12 -6.21
C LEU A 86 10.90 1.45 -5.37
N LEU A 87 10.16 0.50 -5.93
CA LEU A 87 9.27 -0.37 -5.17
C LEU A 87 10.04 -1.61 -4.69
N ILE A 88 10.29 -1.65 -3.39
CA ILE A 88 10.84 -2.80 -2.67
C ILE A 88 9.66 -3.71 -2.33
N ASP A 89 9.54 -4.82 -3.06
CA ASP A 89 8.38 -5.71 -3.02
C ASP A 89 8.45 -6.70 -1.86
N TRP A 90 7.59 -7.68 -1.81
CA TRP A 90 7.41 -8.62 -0.70
C TRP A 90 8.71 -9.27 -0.18
N GLU A 91 8.68 -9.85 1.02
CA GLU A 91 9.83 -10.50 1.70
C GLU A 91 11.01 -9.55 2.01
N TRP A 92 10.81 -8.24 1.96
CA TRP A 92 11.85 -7.29 2.37
C TRP A 92 12.17 -7.38 3.88
N ASP A 93 11.24 -7.87 4.68
CA ASP A 93 11.38 -8.11 6.12
C ASP A 93 12.34 -9.26 6.45
N VAL A 94 12.64 -10.11 5.47
CA VAL A 94 13.63 -11.20 5.55
C VAL A 94 14.81 -10.99 4.58
N MET A 95 15.04 -9.74 4.19
CA MET A 95 16.14 -9.37 3.28
C MET A 95 17.50 -9.79 3.84
N GLY A 96 18.35 -10.32 2.96
CA GLY A 96 19.72 -10.77 3.26
C GLY A 96 20.65 -10.60 2.05
N ASN A 97 21.68 -11.43 1.95
CA ASN A 97 22.68 -11.42 0.89
C ASN A 97 23.54 -10.14 0.86
N GLY A 98 24.04 -9.74 2.04
CA GLY A 98 24.98 -8.63 2.18
C GLY A 98 24.38 -7.33 2.70
N GLY A 99 23.10 -7.32 3.03
CA GLY A 99 22.40 -6.19 3.66
C GLY A 99 20.99 -6.57 4.09
N ASN A 100 20.32 -5.66 4.74
CA ASN A 100 18.96 -5.77 5.22
C ASN A 100 18.14 -4.57 4.73
N ILE A 101 16.87 -4.46 5.17
CA ILE A 101 15.99 -3.38 4.74
C ILE A 101 16.53 -1.99 5.11
N ASP A 102 17.14 -1.83 6.28
CA ASP A 102 17.72 -0.53 6.68
C ASP A 102 18.90 -0.15 5.77
N ASP A 103 19.70 -1.12 5.33
CA ASP A 103 20.76 -0.91 4.36
C ASP A 103 20.21 -0.52 2.99
N ALA A 104 19.12 -1.14 2.56
CA ALA A 104 18.47 -0.82 1.29
C ALA A 104 17.85 0.58 1.30
N LEU A 105 17.16 0.96 2.38
CA LEU A 105 16.59 2.30 2.53
C LEU A 105 17.69 3.37 2.54
N ARG A 106 18.77 3.15 3.30
CA ARG A 106 19.93 4.05 3.30
C ARG A 106 20.53 4.20 1.90
N TYR A 107 20.71 3.09 1.18
CA TYR A 107 21.24 3.12 -0.18
C TYR A 107 20.36 3.94 -1.12
N CYS A 108 19.04 3.75 -1.06
CA CYS A 108 18.09 4.55 -1.83
C CYS A 108 18.25 6.04 -1.55
N HIS A 109 18.31 6.44 -0.28
CA HIS A 109 18.46 7.85 0.11
C HIS A 109 19.78 8.46 -0.35
N GLU A 110 20.89 7.73 -0.21
CA GLU A 110 22.21 8.17 -0.69
C GLU A 110 22.21 8.42 -2.21
N HIS A 111 21.41 7.65 -2.96
CA HIS A 111 21.27 7.77 -4.42
C HIS A 111 20.07 8.61 -4.86
N LYS A 112 19.38 9.29 -3.93
CA LYS A 112 18.22 10.17 -4.19
C LYS A 112 17.04 9.46 -4.86
N VAL A 113 16.88 8.18 -4.58
CA VAL A 113 15.72 7.38 -4.96
C VAL A 113 14.81 7.24 -3.75
N SER A 114 13.53 7.52 -3.90
CA SER A 114 12.55 7.43 -2.84
C SER A 114 12.00 6.00 -2.75
N PRO A 115 12.22 5.26 -1.64
CA PRO A 115 11.73 3.90 -1.52
C PRO A 115 10.22 3.85 -1.28
N LEU A 116 9.56 2.90 -1.95
CA LEU A 116 8.20 2.45 -1.68
C LEU A 116 8.27 1.03 -1.13
N LEU A 117 7.49 0.68 -0.11
CA LEU A 117 7.49 -0.67 0.46
C LEU A 117 6.17 -1.41 0.21
N TRP A 118 6.30 -2.68 -0.09
CA TRP A 118 5.15 -3.56 -0.25
C TRP A 118 4.72 -4.16 1.09
N TYR A 119 3.40 -4.34 1.24
CA TYR A 119 2.80 -4.98 2.41
C TYR A 119 1.73 -6.00 2.03
N ASN A 120 1.73 -7.13 2.72
CA ASN A 120 0.59 -8.01 2.77
C ASN A 120 -0.50 -7.38 3.63
N SER A 121 -1.72 -7.26 3.10
CA SER A 121 -2.85 -6.67 3.84
C SER A 121 -3.26 -7.48 5.08
N SER A 122 -2.79 -8.72 5.20
CA SER A 122 -3.23 -9.71 6.19
C SER A 122 -4.73 -10.04 6.11
N THR A 123 -5.35 -9.83 4.96
CA THR A 123 -6.77 -10.16 4.71
C THR A 123 -6.96 -11.34 3.77
N ASN A 124 -5.91 -11.76 3.07
CA ASN A 124 -5.90 -12.90 2.18
C ASN A 124 -4.73 -13.83 2.53
N TRP A 125 -4.04 -14.40 1.62
CA TRP A 125 -2.94 -15.34 1.78
C TRP A 125 -1.98 -14.99 2.94
N ILE A 126 -2.26 -15.53 4.11
CA ILE A 126 -1.53 -15.31 5.36
C ILE A 126 -1.11 -16.62 6.04
N GLY A 127 -1.24 -17.71 5.31
CA GLY A 127 -0.86 -19.06 5.77
C GLY A 127 0.59 -19.41 5.40
N LYS A 128 0.86 -20.73 5.40
CA LYS A 128 2.16 -21.27 5.02
C LYS A 128 2.56 -20.80 3.62
N GLY A 129 3.75 -20.25 3.50
CA GLY A 129 4.29 -19.75 2.23
C GLY A 129 3.76 -18.37 1.79
N ALA A 130 2.97 -17.70 2.64
CA ALA A 130 2.58 -16.33 2.37
C ALA A 130 3.80 -15.39 2.45
N PRO A 131 3.92 -14.44 1.53
CA PRO A 131 5.02 -13.48 1.59
C PRO A 131 4.82 -12.47 2.72
N GLY A 132 5.92 -12.10 3.39
CA GLY A 132 5.94 -11.03 4.39
C GLY A 132 6.12 -9.63 3.78
N PRO A 133 5.95 -8.61 4.62
CA PRO A 133 5.65 -8.67 6.04
C PRO A 133 4.19 -9.04 6.34
N LEU A 134 3.99 -9.90 7.33
CA LEU A 134 2.66 -10.32 7.76
C LEU A 134 2.22 -9.60 9.04
N TYR A 135 0.91 -9.41 9.20
CA TYR A 135 0.26 -8.88 10.40
C TYR A 135 0.66 -7.43 10.79
N LYS A 136 1.36 -6.70 9.93
CA LYS A 136 1.76 -5.32 10.17
C LYS A 136 0.60 -4.31 10.05
N LEU A 137 -0.39 -4.64 9.23
CA LEU A 137 -1.50 -3.75 8.90
C LEU A 137 -2.88 -4.24 9.38
N ASN A 138 -2.96 -5.34 10.11
CA ASN A 138 -4.22 -6.00 10.42
C ASN A 138 -4.99 -5.43 11.64
N THR A 139 -4.39 -4.54 12.41
CA THR A 139 -5.05 -3.81 13.49
C THR A 139 -4.72 -2.31 13.45
N PRO A 140 -5.58 -1.43 13.98
CA PRO A 140 -5.30 0.01 14.02
C PRO A 140 -3.98 0.36 14.70
N ASP A 141 -3.65 -0.31 15.81
CA ASP A 141 -2.40 -0.06 16.55
C ASP A 141 -1.17 -0.53 15.79
N ALA A 142 -1.24 -1.71 15.16
CA ALA A 142 -0.16 -2.21 14.30
C ALA A 142 0.08 -1.25 13.14
N ARG A 143 -0.98 -0.77 12.49
CA ARG A 143 -0.87 0.23 11.41
C ARG A 143 -0.20 1.50 11.90
N ARG A 144 -0.67 2.12 12.99
CA ARG A 144 -0.05 3.34 13.53
C ARG A 144 1.43 3.17 13.80
N LYS A 145 1.81 2.05 14.45
CA LYS A 145 3.21 1.75 14.73
C LYS A 145 4.03 1.61 13.45
N GLU A 146 3.52 0.87 12.49
CA GLU A 146 4.22 0.65 11.22
C GLU A 146 4.36 1.94 10.42
N MET A 147 3.31 2.75 10.36
CA MET A 147 3.32 4.03 9.67
C MET A 147 4.30 5.03 10.29
N THR A 148 4.42 5.04 11.61
CA THR A 148 5.42 5.86 12.31
C THR A 148 6.83 5.41 11.93
N TRP A 149 7.10 4.10 11.92
CA TRP A 149 8.39 3.55 11.51
C TRP A 149 8.74 3.90 10.06
N LEU A 150 7.79 3.73 9.14
CA LEU A 150 7.98 4.08 7.72
C LEU A 150 8.37 5.54 7.52
N LYS A 151 7.71 6.43 8.24
CA LYS A 151 8.01 7.84 8.23
C LYS A 151 9.41 8.14 8.76
N GLU A 152 9.77 7.56 9.92
CA GLU A 152 11.11 7.72 10.50
C GLU A 152 12.21 7.22 9.56
N LYS A 153 11.91 6.21 8.75
CA LYS A 153 12.83 5.65 7.74
C LYS A 153 12.82 6.40 6.40
N GLY A 154 12.00 7.43 6.25
CA GLY A 154 11.90 8.20 5.01
C GLY A 154 11.31 7.43 3.83
N VAL A 155 10.45 6.45 4.10
CA VAL A 155 9.72 5.72 3.06
C VAL A 155 8.66 6.62 2.46
N ALA A 156 8.65 6.75 1.12
CA ALA A 156 7.78 7.68 0.42
C ALA A 156 6.32 7.18 0.27
N GLY A 157 6.11 5.87 0.35
CA GLY A 157 4.77 5.30 0.23
C GLY A 157 4.75 3.79 0.39
N ILE A 158 3.57 3.22 0.33
CA ILE A 158 3.38 1.76 0.43
C ILE A 158 2.49 1.22 -0.69
N LYS A 159 2.78 -0.02 -1.10
CA LYS A 159 1.86 -0.85 -1.88
C LYS A 159 1.25 -1.88 -0.95
N VAL A 160 -0.06 -1.95 -0.86
CA VAL A 160 -0.77 -2.96 -0.07
C VAL A 160 -1.48 -3.92 -1.00
N ASP A 161 -1.29 -5.22 -0.78
CA ASP A 161 -1.74 -6.27 -1.69
C ASP A 161 -2.46 -7.42 -0.94
N PHE A 162 -3.01 -8.37 -1.69
CA PHE A 162 -3.70 -9.56 -1.19
C PHE A 162 -4.95 -9.31 -0.36
N PHE A 163 -5.76 -8.35 -0.78
CA PHE A 163 -7.12 -8.22 -0.29
C PHE A 163 -7.99 -9.37 -0.83
N LYS A 164 -8.74 -10.00 0.06
CA LYS A 164 -9.67 -11.07 -0.34
C LYS A 164 -10.95 -11.03 0.44
N GLY A 165 -12.03 -11.25 -0.30
CA GLY A 165 -13.33 -11.54 0.26
C GLY A 165 -14.13 -10.29 0.57
N ASP A 166 -15.35 -10.56 0.86
CA ASP A 166 -16.43 -9.60 1.09
C ASP A 166 -17.10 -9.81 2.47
N ASP A 167 -16.44 -10.57 3.36
CA ASP A 167 -16.92 -10.71 4.74
C ASP A 167 -16.66 -9.41 5.54
N VAL A 168 -17.52 -9.16 6.52
CA VAL A 168 -17.53 -7.92 7.30
C VAL A 168 -16.17 -7.62 7.95
N LYS A 169 -15.51 -8.62 8.48
CA LYS A 169 -14.21 -8.45 9.15
C LYS A 169 -13.13 -8.02 8.16
N ARG A 170 -13.12 -8.58 6.96
CA ARG A 170 -12.14 -8.25 5.91
C ARG A 170 -12.42 -6.89 5.30
N LEU A 171 -13.71 -6.59 5.03
CA LEU A 171 -14.11 -5.26 4.56
C LEU A 171 -13.77 -4.18 5.59
N ALA A 172 -14.05 -4.41 6.87
CA ALA A 172 -13.68 -3.46 7.93
C ALA A 172 -12.16 -3.24 7.99
N ASN A 173 -11.35 -4.28 7.82
CA ASN A 173 -9.91 -4.13 7.73
C ASN A 173 -9.49 -3.40 6.45
N ALA A 174 -10.06 -3.75 5.31
CA ALA A 174 -9.77 -3.10 4.04
C ALA A 174 -10.16 -1.61 4.04
N CYS A 175 -11.34 -1.29 4.55
CA CYS A 175 -11.80 0.12 4.68
C CYS A 175 -10.98 0.94 5.69
N SER A 176 -10.36 0.28 6.67
CA SER A 176 -9.49 0.93 7.64
C SER A 176 -8.01 0.93 7.21
N LEU A 177 -7.69 0.19 6.16
CA LEU A 177 -6.44 0.34 5.43
C LEU A 177 -6.63 1.46 4.43
N PRO A 178 -5.68 2.35 4.34
CA PRO A 178 -5.68 3.32 3.25
C PRO A 178 -5.72 2.59 1.92
N SER A 179 -6.56 3.05 1.03
CA SER A 179 -6.69 2.46 -0.29
C SER A 179 -5.37 2.48 -1.05
N MET A 180 -5.06 1.39 -1.60
CA MET A 180 -4.01 0.85 -2.45
C MET A 180 -2.69 1.61 -2.70
N VAL A 181 -2.59 2.91 -2.53
CA VAL A 181 -1.31 3.65 -2.51
C VAL A 181 -1.46 4.82 -1.54
N GLN A 182 -0.99 4.66 -0.32
CA GLN A 182 -0.79 5.83 0.53
C GLN A 182 0.60 6.37 0.32
N LEU A 183 0.65 7.54 -0.24
CA LEU A 183 1.84 8.35 -0.26
C LEU A 183 1.96 9.06 1.09
N TYR A 184 3.14 8.97 1.70
CA TYR A 184 3.47 9.62 2.95
C TYR A 184 4.07 10.98 2.70
N ARG A 185 3.71 11.90 3.55
CA ARG A 185 4.41 13.15 3.66
C ARG A 185 5.58 13.03 4.65
N ALA A 186 6.77 13.44 4.23
CA ALA A 186 7.99 13.38 5.05
C ALA A 186 7.96 14.30 6.29
N ASP A 187 7.05 15.28 6.33
CA ASP A 187 6.98 16.29 7.40
C ASP A 187 6.03 15.94 8.57
N GLY A 188 5.40 14.80 8.51
CA GLY A 188 4.70 14.25 9.66
C GLY A 188 3.24 14.54 9.85
N ASN A 189 2.61 15.19 8.95
CA ASN A 189 1.19 15.48 9.07
C ASN A 189 0.35 14.51 8.25
N ALA A 190 -0.46 13.75 8.98
CA ALA A 190 -1.60 12.93 8.58
C ALA A 190 -1.33 11.76 7.64
N LEU A 191 -1.57 10.59 8.16
CA LEU A 191 -2.16 9.47 7.43
C LEU A 191 -3.48 9.94 6.87
N ILE A 192 -3.62 9.92 5.58
CA ILE A 192 -4.88 10.24 4.92
C ILE A 192 -5.50 8.93 4.45
N PRO A 193 -6.65 8.52 4.98
CA PRO A 193 -7.49 7.56 4.31
C PRO A 193 -8.01 8.19 3.02
N ILE A 194 -7.78 7.55 1.90
CA ILE A 194 -8.55 7.80 0.68
C ILE A 194 -9.79 6.94 0.73
#